data_a6f736516acdb374ba6db3893773492f
#
_entry.id   a6f736516acdb374ba6db3893773492f
#
_cell.length_a   1.000
_cell.length_b   1.000
_cell.length_c   1.000
_cell.angle_alpha   90.00
_cell.angle_beta   90.00
_cell.angle_gamma   90.00
#
_symmetry.space_group_name_H-M   'P 1'
#
loop_
_entity.id
_entity.type
_entity.pdbx_description
1 polymer ?
#
loop_
_entity_poly.entity_id
_entity_poly.type
_entity_poly.pdbx_seq_one_letter_code
_entity_poly.pdbx_strand_id
1 'polypeptide(L)'
;MTTNEAIKERASYRGKYLEEAVSRDNLEIIMEAGLAAPSGCNRQTTSIVAVDDSALLEQIRPLLKRVGMTAPALIFVLSEKIASYHGNCYSVQDYSAAIENMLLTITDLGYASCWVEGYMTDFKDGVGKQIAEILKIDPKFELVCCLPVGKPDEEIKRVAKKPFEERAWFNLGN
;
A
#
# COMPACT_ATOMS: atom_id res chain seq x y z
N MET A 1 14.12 9.07 -9.85
CA MET A 1 13.38 10.17 -10.54
C MET A 1 13.08 11.30 -9.55
N THR A 2 12.60 12.47 -10.00
CA THR A 2 12.13 13.51 -9.09
C THR A 2 10.77 13.12 -8.49
N THR A 3 10.40 13.70 -7.35
CA THR A 3 9.08 13.47 -6.74
C THR A 3 7.93 13.74 -7.71
N ASN A 4 8.02 14.82 -8.51
CA ASN A 4 6.97 15.15 -9.48
C ASN A 4 6.89 14.12 -10.62
N GLU A 5 7.99 13.54 -11.03
CA GLU A 5 8.02 12.43 -12.00
C GLU A 5 7.37 11.18 -11.40
N ALA A 6 7.76 10.79 -10.18
CA ALA A 6 7.16 9.64 -9.51
C ALA A 6 5.64 9.76 -9.36
N ILE A 7 5.13 10.94 -8.99
CA ILE A 7 3.69 11.22 -8.88
C ILE A 7 2.98 11.03 -10.22
N LYS A 8 3.59 11.47 -11.33
CA LYS A 8 3.00 11.36 -12.67
C LYS A 8 3.09 9.94 -13.23
N GLU A 9 4.20 9.25 -12.95
CA GLU A 9 4.46 7.90 -13.46
C GLU A 9 3.71 6.82 -12.67
N ARG A 10 3.43 7.04 -11.38
CA ARG A 10 2.73 6.09 -10.54
C ARG A 10 1.36 5.70 -11.12
N ALA A 11 1.17 4.43 -11.34
CA ALA A 11 -0.12 3.86 -11.75
C ALA A 11 -0.41 2.55 -11.01
N SER A 12 -1.69 2.21 -10.87
CA SER A 12 -2.11 0.96 -10.26
C SER A 12 -1.90 -0.20 -11.24
N TYR A 13 -0.97 -1.08 -10.94
CA TYR A 13 -0.68 -2.27 -11.74
C TYR A 13 -1.43 -3.48 -11.18
N ARG A 14 -2.15 -4.19 -12.04
CA ARG A 14 -2.97 -5.35 -11.70
C ARG A 14 -2.68 -6.58 -12.56
N GLY A 15 -1.60 -6.51 -13.35
CA GLY A 15 -1.11 -7.60 -14.19
C GLY A 15 -0.26 -8.60 -13.42
N LYS A 16 0.42 -9.46 -14.17
CA LYS A 16 1.40 -10.41 -13.63
C LYS A 16 2.73 -9.72 -13.36
N TYR A 17 3.44 -10.23 -12.36
CA TYR A 17 4.80 -9.80 -12.04
C TYR A 17 5.80 -10.84 -12.52
N LEU A 18 6.99 -10.40 -12.88
CA LEU A 18 8.13 -11.28 -13.16
C LEU A 18 8.55 -12.00 -11.86
N GLU A 19 9.15 -13.18 -12.00
CA GLU A 19 9.65 -13.98 -10.87
C GLU A 19 10.97 -13.43 -10.27
N GLU A 20 11.34 -12.20 -10.64
CA GLU A 20 12.53 -11.52 -10.11
C GLU A 20 12.28 -11.05 -8.67
N ALA A 21 13.11 -11.51 -7.74
CA ALA A 21 12.99 -11.13 -6.34
C ALA A 21 13.19 -9.63 -6.12
N VAL A 22 12.43 -9.05 -5.21
CA VAL A 22 12.69 -7.71 -4.68
C VAL A 22 13.70 -7.83 -3.55
N SER A 23 14.80 -7.08 -3.63
CA SER A 23 15.82 -7.12 -2.58
C SER A 23 15.26 -6.59 -1.25
N ARG A 24 15.78 -7.12 -0.13
CA ARG A 24 15.38 -6.62 1.20
C ARG A 24 15.74 -5.16 1.41
N ASP A 25 16.84 -4.69 0.86
CA ASP A 25 17.23 -3.28 0.91
C ASP A 25 16.16 -2.39 0.24
N ASN A 26 15.64 -2.82 -0.92
CA ASN A 26 14.57 -2.08 -1.59
C ASN A 26 13.23 -2.16 -0.82
N LEU A 27 12.91 -3.30 -0.19
CA LEU A 27 11.74 -3.41 0.67
C LEU A 27 11.87 -2.49 1.90
N GLU A 28 13.06 -2.41 2.50
CA GLU A 28 13.34 -1.51 3.62
C GLU A 28 13.16 -0.04 3.23
N ILE A 29 13.74 0.39 2.10
CA ILE A 29 13.56 1.76 1.57
C ILE A 29 12.08 2.09 1.37
N ILE A 30 11.29 1.15 0.83
CA ILE A 30 9.84 1.34 0.63
C ILE A 30 9.12 1.48 1.97
N MET A 31 9.43 0.62 2.94
CA MET A 31 8.79 0.64 4.26
C MET A 31 9.16 1.93 5.03
N GLU A 32 10.42 2.35 5.00
CA GLU A 32 10.89 3.61 5.60
C GLU A 32 10.16 4.83 5.02
N ALA A 33 9.95 4.87 3.70
CA ALA A 33 9.17 5.92 3.07
C ALA A 33 7.72 5.97 3.60
N GLY A 34 7.11 4.82 3.82
CA GLY A 34 5.80 4.71 4.45
C GLY A 34 5.80 5.23 5.90
N LEU A 35 6.78 4.79 6.70
CA LEU A 35 6.90 5.20 8.10
C LEU A 35 7.27 6.68 8.27
N ALA A 36 7.85 7.32 7.25
CA ALA A 36 8.14 8.74 7.23
C ALA A 36 6.90 9.63 6.97
N ALA A 37 5.74 9.04 6.68
CA ALA A 37 4.51 9.79 6.46
C ALA A 37 4.06 10.53 7.74
N PRO A 38 3.43 11.71 7.60
CA PRO A 38 2.85 12.39 8.75
C PRO A 38 1.68 11.58 9.33
N SER A 39 1.44 11.73 10.63
CA SER A 39 0.29 11.12 11.30
C SER A 39 -0.44 12.12 12.19
N GLY A 40 -1.75 11.93 12.37
CA GLY A 40 -2.59 12.80 13.19
C GLY A 40 -2.06 12.90 14.63
N CYS A 41 -1.69 14.11 15.06
CA CYS A 41 -1.06 14.38 16.38
C CYS A 41 0.20 13.53 16.62
N ASN A 42 0.90 13.14 15.58
CA ASN A 42 2.07 12.27 15.64
C ASN A 42 1.81 10.94 16.39
N ARG A 43 0.63 10.35 16.21
CA ARG A 43 0.24 9.10 16.89
C ARG A 43 0.88 7.86 16.28
N GLN A 44 1.42 7.96 15.05
CA GLN A 44 2.15 6.89 14.35
C GLN A 44 1.37 5.56 14.37
N THR A 45 0.09 5.64 13.99
CA THR A 45 -0.87 4.53 14.07
C THR A 45 -0.63 3.44 13.02
N THR A 46 0.27 3.69 12.06
CA THR A 46 0.57 2.79 10.95
C THR A 46 1.80 1.93 11.27
N SER A 47 1.67 0.63 11.04
CA SER A 47 2.78 -0.33 11.03
C SER A 47 2.80 -1.09 9.71
N ILE A 48 3.95 -1.66 9.35
CA ILE A 48 4.14 -2.25 8.03
C ILE A 48 4.83 -3.61 8.18
N VAL A 49 4.38 -4.60 7.41
CA VAL A 49 5.01 -5.93 7.32
C VAL A 49 5.28 -6.25 5.86
N ALA A 50 6.53 -6.54 5.51
CA ALA A 50 6.90 -7.07 4.21
C ALA A 50 7.05 -8.59 4.28
N VAL A 51 6.57 -9.28 3.26
CA VAL A 51 6.64 -10.74 3.10
C VAL A 51 7.32 -11.04 1.77
N ASP A 52 8.50 -11.65 1.84
CA ASP A 52 9.31 -12.15 0.70
C ASP A 52 9.67 -13.65 0.86
N ASP A 53 9.25 -14.26 1.96
CA ASP A 53 9.44 -15.69 2.22
C ASP A 53 8.50 -16.52 1.35
N SER A 54 9.05 -17.48 0.59
CA SER A 54 8.30 -18.28 -0.37
C SER A 54 7.19 -19.12 0.29
N ALA A 55 7.44 -19.67 1.48
CA ALA A 55 6.47 -20.51 2.16
C ALA A 55 5.29 -19.71 2.71
N LEU A 56 5.53 -18.46 3.14
CA LEU A 56 4.45 -17.54 3.52
C LEU A 56 3.70 -17.04 2.29
N LEU A 57 4.38 -16.71 1.21
CA LEU A 57 3.76 -16.29 -0.05
C LEU A 57 2.85 -17.39 -0.63
N GLU A 58 3.26 -18.67 -0.57
CA GLU A 58 2.43 -19.80 -1.01
C GLU A 58 1.13 -19.93 -0.21
N GLN A 59 1.13 -19.60 1.07
CA GLN A 59 -0.06 -19.61 1.92
C GLN A 59 -0.96 -18.40 1.68
N ILE A 60 -0.38 -17.22 1.42
CA ILE A 60 -1.11 -15.96 1.33
C ILE A 60 -1.69 -15.71 -0.08
N ARG A 61 -0.93 -16.00 -1.14
CA ARG A 61 -1.35 -15.72 -2.52
C ARG A 61 -2.72 -16.29 -2.90
N PRO A 62 -3.13 -17.51 -2.49
CA PRO A 62 -4.46 -18.03 -2.77
C PRO A 62 -5.61 -17.20 -2.18
N LEU A 63 -5.34 -16.42 -1.12
CA LEU A 63 -6.32 -15.51 -0.51
C LEU A 63 -6.47 -14.21 -1.30
N LEU A 64 -5.48 -13.85 -2.12
CA LEU A 64 -5.50 -12.67 -2.97
C LEU A 64 -6.29 -12.96 -4.24
N LYS A 65 -7.49 -12.39 -4.41
CA LYS A 65 -8.46 -12.77 -5.46
C LYS A 65 -7.98 -12.58 -6.90
N ARG A 66 -7.17 -11.55 -7.19
CA ARG A 66 -6.70 -11.23 -8.57
C ARG A 66 -5.38 -10.48 -8.61
N VAL A 67 -5.15 -9.59 -7.67
CA VAL A 67 -4.01 -8.67 -7.67
C VAL A 67 -2.95 -9.18 -6.72
N GLY A 68 -1.71 -9.27 -7.19
CA GLY A 68 -0.57 -9.69 -6.36
C GLY A 68 -0.32 -11.19 -6.30
N MET A 69 -1.11 -12.04 -6.97
CA MET A 69 -0.94 -13.50 -6.92
C MET A 69 0.43 -13.98 -7.43
N THR A 70 1.08 -13.23 -8.31
CA THR A 70 2.42 -13.55 -8.84
C THR A 70 3.51 -12.62 -8.32
N ALA A 71 3.16 -11.68 -7.42
CA ALA A 71 4.14 -10.73 -6.90
C ALA A 71 5.21 -11.46 -6.06
N PRO A 72 6.50 -11.17 -6.28
CA PRO A 72 7.59 -11.77 -5.51
C PRO A 72 7.65 -11.26 -4.06
N ALA A 73 7.05 -10.12 -3.77
CA ALA A 73 6.90 -9.61 -2.42
C ALA A 73 5.53 -8.96 -2.20
N LEU A 74 5.05 -9.00 -0.96
CA LEU A 74 3.81 -8.38 -0.51
C LEU A 74 4.12 -7.48 0.68
N ILE A 75 3.65 -6.24 0.66
CA ILE A 75 3.72 -5.34 1.82
C ILE A 75 2.31 -5.18 2.38
N PHE A 76 2.13 -5.51 3.64
CA PHE A 76 0.89 -5.35 4.36
C PHE A 76 0.96 -4.12 5.26
N VAL A 77 -0.10 -3.32 5.20
CA VAL A 77 -0.25 -2.14 6.05
C VAL A 77 -1.19 -2.46 7.18
N LEU A 78 -0.73 -2.19 8.38
CA LEU A 78 -1.43 -2.41 9.62
C LEU A 78 -1.81 -1.07 10.24
N SER A 79 -2.96 -1.03 10.87
CA SER A 79 -3.48 0.18 11.52
C SER A 79 -3.90 -0.11 12.96
N GLU A 80 -3.47 0.73 13.88
CA GLU A 80 -3.96 0.75 15.25
C GLU A 80 -4.93 1.93 15.45
N LYS A 81 -6.12 1.67 15.99
CA LYS A 81 -7.12 2.71 16.24
C LYS A 81 -6.81 3.44 17.55
N ILE A 82 -6.02 4.50 17.47
CA ILE A 82 -5.65 5.33 18.62
C ILE A 82 -6.47 6.62 18.60
N ALA A 83 -7.25 6.86 19.67
CA ALA A 83 -7.93 8.12 19.84
C ALA A 83 -6.93 9.27 20.07
N SER A 84 -7.17 10.39 19.42
CA SER A 84 -6.33 11.58 19.41
C SER A 84 -7.10 12.79 19.95
N TYR A 85 -6.78 13.97 19.44
CA TYR A 85 -7.39 15.23 19.85
C TYR A 85 -8.93 15.20 19.76
N HIS A 86 -9.62 15.51 20.87
CA HIS A 86 -11.09 15.44 21.02
C HIS A 86 -11.72 14.06 20.69
N GLY A 87 -10.99 12.97 20.92
CA GLY A 87 -11.49 11.62 20.67
C GLY A 87 -11.51 11.20 19.20
N ASN A 88 -11.00 12.04 18.30
CA ASN A 88 -10.89 11.69 16.87
C ASN A 88 -9.83 10.61 16.65
N CYS A 89 -10.09 9.72 15.70
CA CYS A 89 -9.13 8.73 15.22
C CYS A 89 -8.74 9.08 13.78
N TYR A 90 -7.45 9.28 13.53
CA TYR A 90 -6.92 9.66 12.22
C TYR A 90 -6.22 8.49 11.50
N SER A 91 -6.43 7.27 11.96
CA SER A 91 -5.73 6.09 11.43
C SER A 91 -5.90 5.90 9.92
N VAL A 92 -7.07 6.22 9.36
CA VAL A 92 -7.31 6.16 7.92
C VAL A 92 -6.44 7.15 7.15
N GLN A 93 -6.36 8.38 7.64
CA GLN A 93 -5.52 9.43 7.04
C GLN A 93 -4.03 9.05 7.16
N ASP A 94 -3.62 8.52 8.31
CA ASP A 94 -2.26 8.14 8.60
C ASP A 94 -1.78 7.05 7.64
N TYR A 95 -2.50 5.91 7.56
CA TYR A 95 -2.09 4.85 6.66
C TYR A 95 -2.26 5.21 5.17
N SER A 96 -3.19 6.10 4.83
CA SER A 96 -3.33 6.56 3.45
C SER A 96 -2.11 7.37 3.00
N ALA A 97 -1.59 8.24 3.86
CA ALA A 97 -0.37 8.98 3.58
C ALA A 97 0.85 8.04 3.46
N ALA A 98 0.95 7.06 4.36
CA ALA A 98 2.01 6.05 4.33
C ALA A 98 1.99 5.21 3.04
N ILE A 99 0.79 4.77 2.63
CA ILE A 99 0.62 3.98 1.40
C ILE A 99 1.04 4.79 0.17
N GLU A 100 0.65 6.07 0.07
CA GLU A 100 1.03 6.87 -1.10
C GLU A 100 2.54 7.09 -1.15
N ASN A 101 3.22 7.36 -0.03
CA ASN A 101 4.69 7.44 0.01
C ASN A 101 5.33 6.14 -0.49
N MET A 102 4.84 4.98 -0.04
CA MET A 102 5.34 3.68 -0.50
C MET A 102 5.12 3.48 -1.99
N LEU A 103 3.93 3.82 -2.52
CA LEU A 103 3.63 3.68 -3.95
C LEU A 103 4.52 4.56 -4.83
N LEU A 104 4.85 5.76 -4.39
CA LEU A 104 5.79 6.65 -5.07
C LEU A 104 7.21 6.07 -5.06
N THR A 105 7.65 5.56 -3.91
CA THR A 105 8.97 4.93 -3.77
C THR A 105 9.09 3.64 -4.60
N ILE A 106 8.06 2.81 -4.62
CA ILE A 106 7.98 1.62 -5.47
C ILE A 106 8.15 2.01 -6.94
N THR A 107 7.49 3.11 -7.37
CA THR A 107 7.59 3.63 -8.74
C THR A 107 9.00 4.14 -9.04
N ASP A 108 9.61 4.88 -8.11
CA ASP A 108 10.97 5.42 -8.24
C ASP A 108 12.03 4.32 -8.38
N LEU A 109 11.84 3.21 -7.66
CA LEU A 109 12.70 2.03 -7.72
C LEU A 109 12.47 1.15 -8.97
N GLY A 110 11.52 1.53 -9.85
CA GLY A 110 11.22 0.81 -11.09
C GLY A 110 10.39 -0.47 -10.88
N TYR A 111 9.71 -0.58 -9.74
CA TYR A 111 8.73 -1.62 -9.47
C TYR A 111 7.30 -1.14 -9.77
N ALA A 112 6.37 -2.08 -9.77
CA ALA A 112 4.94 -1.83 -9.92
C ALA A 112 4.17 -2.29 -8.69
N SER A 113 3.05 -1.64 -8.41
CA SER A 113 2.18 -1.99 -7.29
C SER A 113 0.74 -1.56 -7.54
N CYS A 114 -0.13 -1.95 -6.62
CA CYS A 114 -1.51 -1.51 -6.55
C CYS A 114 -1.96 -1.44 -5.09
N TRP A 115 -2.69 -0.40 -4.73
CA TRP A 115 -3.39 -0.32 -3.45
C TRP A 115 -4.55 -1.30 -3.42
N VAL A 116 -4.43 -2.37 -2.63
CA VAL A 116 -5.45 -3.41 -2.48
C VAL A 116 -6.02 -3.36 -1.07
N GLU A 117 -7.19 -2.75 -0.93
CA GLU A 117 -7.88 -2.57 0.36
C GLU A 117 -9.28 -3.20 0.37
N GLY A 118 -10.05 -3.05 -0.70
CA GLY A 118 -11.48 -3.28 -0.72
C GLY A 118 -11.97 -4.63 -0.18
N TYR A 119 -11.17 -5.70 -0.28
CA TYR A 119 -11.53 -7.00 0.28
C TYR A 119 -10.65 -7.41 1.48
N MET A 120 -9.67 -6.61 1.86
CA MET A 120 -8.88 -6.84 3.08
C MET A 120 -9.72 -6.60 4.32
N THR A 121 -10.50 -5.51 4.31
CA THR A 121 -11.38 -5.07 5.40
C THR A 121 -12.84 -5.54 5.21
N ASP A 122 -13.15 -6.30 4.14
CA ASP A 122 -14.50 -6.82 3.91
C ASP A 122 -14.87 -7.85 4.98
N PHE A 123 -15.86 -7.52 5.78
CA PHE A 123 -16.31 -8.30 6.92
C PHE A 123 -16.84 -9.70 6.56
N LYS A 124 -17.21 -9.95 5.29
CA LYS A 124 -17.77 -11.24 4.87
C LYS A 124 -16.73 -12.32 4.65
N ASP A 125 -15.63 -11.97 4.02
CA ASP A 125 -14.60 -12.94 3.61
C ASP A 125 -13.43 -13.01 4.61
N GLY A 126 -13.24 -11.99 5.44
CA GLY A 126 -12.20 -11.96 6.47
C GLY A 126 -10.77 -12.17 5.96
N VAL A 127 -10.47 -11.78 4.71
CA VAL A 127 -9.17 -12.04 4.07
C VAL A 127 -8.02 -11.41 4.86
N GLY A 128 -8.16 -10.15 5.25
CA GLY A 128 -7.15 -9.49 6.08
C GLY A 128 -6.94 -10.19 7.41
N LYS A 129 -8.01 -10.71 8.04
CA LYS A 129 -7.93 -11.46 9.28
C LYS A 129 -7.21 -12.80 9.10
N GLN A 130 -7.52 -13.55 8.03
CA GLN A 130 -6.83 -14.80 7.72
C GLN A 130 -5.33 -14.60 7.50
N ILE A 131 -4.96 -13.53 6.75
CA ILE A 131 -3.55 -13.17 6.55
C ILE A 131 -2.90 -12.75 7.87
N ALA A 132 -3.58 -11.98 8.70
CA ALA A 132 -3.08 -11.59 10.01
C ALA A 132 -2.82 -12.81 10.92
N GLU A 133 -3.68 -13.83 10.87
CA GLU A 133 -3.49 -15.09 11.58
C GLU A 133 -2.26 -15.88 11.06
N ILE A 134 -2.06 -15.96 9.73
CA ILE A 134 -0.87 -16.60 9.12
C ILE A 134 0.41 -15.88 9.56
N LEU A 135 0.39 -14.56 9.56
CA LEU A 135 1.54 -13.72 9.91
C LEU A 135 1.71 -13.52 11.41
N LYS A 136 0.79 -14.04 12.24
CA LYS A 136 0.78 -13.90 13.72
C LYS A 136 0.82 -12.42 14.15
N ILE A 137 0.07 -11.58 13.45
CA ILE A 137 -0.04 -10.14 13.75
C ILE A 137 -0.78 -9.96 15.08
N ASP A 138 -0.26 -9.06 15.93
CA ASP A 138 -0.89 -8.72 17.21
C ASP A 138 -2.34 -8.22 16.95
N PRO A 139 -3.36 -8.76 17.66
CA PRO A 139 -4.77 -8.39 17.48
C PRO A 139 -5.12 -6.91 17.67
N LYS A 140 -4.22 -6.12 18.27
CA LYS A 140 -4.40 -4.65 18.35
C LYS A 140 -4.36 -3.98 16.98
N PHE A 141 -3.74 -4.61 15.98
CA PHE A 141 -3.66 -4.09 14.62
C PHE A 141 -4.76 -4.66 13.73
N GLU A 142 -5.32 -3.82 12.91
CA GLU A 142 -6.14 -4.20 11.76
C GLU A 142 -5.26 -4.23 10.49
N LEU A 143 -5.26 -5.33 9.75
CA LEU A 143 -4.61 -5.39 8.44
C LEU A 143 -5.53 -4.73 7.42
N VAL A 144 -5.17 -3.53 6.97
CA VAL A 144 -6.04 -2.66 6.15
C VAL A 144 -5.75 -2.72 4.66
N CYS A 145 -4.52 -2.99 4.26
CA CYS A 145 -4.11 -2.92 2.87
C CYS A 145 -3.00 -3.91 2.55
N CYS A 146 -2.97 -4.36 1.28
CA CYS A 146 -1.85 -5.08 0.68
C CYS A 146 -1.31 -4.31 -0.52
N LEU A 147 0.00 -4.15 -0.59
CA LEU A 147 0.74 -3.64 -1.74
C LEU A 147 1.60 -4.77 -2.30
N PRO A 148 1.19 -5.43 -3.40
CA PRO A 148 2.07 -6.35 -4.12
C PRO A 148 3.21 -5.57 -4.76
N VAL A 149 4.44 -6.05 -4.67
CA VAL A 149 5.64 -5.38 -5.19
C VAL A 149 6.41 -6.34 -6.09
N GLY A 150 6.81 -5.86 -7.25
CA GLY A 150 7.65 -6.60 -8.20
C GLY A 150 7.80 -5.88 -9.53
N LYS A 151 8.63 -6.42 -10.41
CA LYS A 151 8.75 -5.94 -11.80
C LYS A 151 7.48 -6.32 -12.58
N PRO A 152 6.85 -5.39 -13.33
CA PRO A 152 5.70 -5.72 -14.16
C PRO A 152 6.12 -6.59 -15.34
N ASP A 153 5.33 -7.62 -15.66
CA ASP A 153 5.52 -8.49 -16.85
C ASP A 153 4.89 -7.86 -18.11
N GLU A 154 4.08 -6.84 -17.93
CA GLU A 154 3.36 -6.14 -18.99
C GLU A 154 3.53 -4.62 -18.86
N GLU A 155 3.25 -3.89 -19.95
CA GLU A 155 3.23 -2.43 -19.91
C GLU A 155 2.19 -1.89 -18.91
N ILE A 156 2.61 -0.91 -18.10
CA ILE A 156 1.74 -0.26 -17.12
C ILE A 156 0.79 0.71 -17.83
N LYS A 157 -0.50 0.37 -17.86
CA LYS A 157 -1.54 1.22 -18.45
C LYS A 157 -1.94 2.33 -17.46
N ARG A 158 -1.75 3.57 -17.88
CA ARG A 158 -2.17 4.75 -17.10
C ARG A 158 -3.58 5.17 -17.46
N VAL A 159 -4.39 5.44 -16.45
CA VAL A 159 -5.76 5.96 -16.64
C VAL A 159 -5.69 7.49 -16.67
N ALA A 160 -6.32 8.09 -17.66
CA ALA A 160 -6.43 9.54 -17.77
C ALA A 160 -7.12 10.14 -16.51
N LYS A 161 -6.61 11.25 -16.05
CA LYS A 161 -7.21 12.00 -14.95
C LYS A 161 -8.14 13.08 -15.52
N LYS A 162 -9.13 13.47 -14.72
CA LYS A 162 -9.95 14.62 -15.06
C LYS A 162 -9.10 15.89 -15.19
N PRO A 163 -9.47 16.82 -16.09
CA PRO A 163 -8.78 18.08 -16.26
C PRO A 163 -8.64 18.88 -14.96
N PHE A 164 -7.62 19.72 -14.89
CA PHE A 164 -7.34 20.54 -13.71
C PHE A 164 -8.55 21.41 -13.35
N GLU A 165 -9.18 22.02 -14.34
CA GLU A 165 -10.27 23.00 -14.21
C GLU A 165 -11.55 22.40 -13.61
N GLU A 166 -11.71 21.07 -13.68
CA GLU A 166 -12.84 20.37 -13.05
C GLU A 166 -12.66 20.13 -11.55
N ARG A 167 -11.44 20.25 -11.01
CA ARG A 167 -11.12 19.79 -9.65
C ARG A 167 -10.23 20.71 -8.84
N ALA A 168 -9.73 21.78 -9.44
CA ALA A 168 -8.86 22.72 -8.75
C ALA A 168 -9.18 24.16 -9.17
N TRP A 169 -9.28 25.02 -8.19
CA TRP A 169 -9.67 26.41 -8.38
C TRP A 169 -8.79 27.33 -7.56
N PHE A 170 -8.60 28.55 -8.03
CA PHE A 170 -8.03 29.64 -7.26
C PHE A 170 -9.17 30.55 -6.76
N ASN A 171 -9.13 30.92 -5.49
CA ASN A 171 -10.05 31.91 -4.91
C ASN A 171 -11.54 31.61 -5.19
N LEU A 172 -11.95 30.36 -4.95
CA LEU A 172 -13.33 29.93 -5.16
C LEU A 172 -14.29 30.79 -4.32
N GLY A 173 -15.30 31.37 -4.95
CA GLY A 173 -16.32 32.23 -4.32
C GLY A 173 -16.18 33.74 -4.57
N ASN A 174 -15.26 34.17 -5.45
CA ASN A 174 -15.17 35.54 -5.95
C ASN A 174 -15.90 35.67 -7.27
#